data_0075f5dd8504ad68ff698ad371786504
#
_entry.id   0075f5dd8504ad68ff698ad371786504
#
_cell.length_a   1.000
_cell.length_b   1.000
_cell.length_c   1.000
_cell.angle_alpha   90.00
_cell.angle_beta   90.00
_cell.angle_gamma   90.00
#
_symmetry.space_group_name_H-M   'P 1'
#
loop_
_entity.id
_entity.type
_entity.pdbx_description
1 polymer ?
#
loop_
_entity_poly.entity_id
_entity_poly.type
_entity_poly.pdbx_seq_one_letter_code
_entity_poly.pdbx_strand_id
1 'polypeptide(L)'
;MTIPRIPARTTIYNGIKMLSRTEARFAAYLDRLGVPWQYEPEAFASRDGQYLPDFMVSAGNAPPIVIEVKPWTARDDPDGFLATVETAMERMEIVRASIPDAVLIVVFSGSPCQLLNNRARWEIVPGDDWWTEGTAA
;
A
#
# COMPACT_ATOMS: atom_id res chain seq x y z
N MET A 1 23.56 -20.30 1.73
CA MET A 1 23.57 -19.64 0.41
C MET A 1 22.35 -18.75 0.27
N THR A 2 22.57 -17.52 -0.11
CA THR A 2 21.48 -16.56 -0.26
C THR A 2 20.94 -16.62 -1.68
N ILE A 3 19.63 -16.81 -1.82
CA ILE A 3 18.99 -16.76 -3.13
C ILE A 3 18.88 -15.29 -3.53
N PRO A 4 19.40 -14.88 -4.68
CA PRO A 4 19.28 -13.49 -5.09
C PRO A 4 17.83 -13.07 -5.23
N ARG A 5 17.50 -11.93 -4.68
CA ARG A 5 16.19 -11.33 -4.87
C ARG A 5 16.08 -10.80 -6.29
N ILE A 6 14.96 -11.09 -6.92
CA ILE A 6 14.66 -10.46 -8.20
C ILE A 6 14.18 -9.04 -7.88
N PRO A 7 14.87 -8.01 -8.36
CA PRO A 7 14.47 -6.64 -8.07
C PRO A 7 13.07 -6.35 -8.60
N ALA A 8 12.33 -5.51 -7.90
CA ALA A 8 11.07 -5.03 -8.39
C ALA A 8 11.29 -4.28 -9.71
N ARG A 9 10.42 -4.52 -10.68
CA ARG A 9 10.55 -3.88 -11.99
C ARG A 9 9.97 -2.48 -11.94
N THR A 10 10.80 -1.47 -12.18
CA THR A 10 10.35 -0.10 -12.33
C THR A 10 9.39 0.00 -13.51
N THR A 11 8.28 0.67 -13.31
CA THR A 11 7.21 0.79 -14.30
C THR A 11 6.76 2.24 -14.37
N ILE A 12 6.49 2.72 -15.58
CA ILE A 12 5.93 4.05 -15.76
C ILE A 12 4.43 3.91 -15.96
N TYR A 13 3.65 4.59 -15.13
CA TYR A 13 2.21 4.63 -15.24
C TYR A 13 1.76 6.08 -15.26
N ASN A 14 1.05 6.48 -16.32
CA ASN A 14 0.52 7.83 -16.48
C ASN A 14 1.58 8.91 -16.25
N GLY A 15 2.80 8.66 -16.77
CA GLY A 15 3.92 9.59 -16.64
C GLY A 15 4.66 9.53 -15.32
N ILE A 16 4.20 8.70 -14.38
CA ILE A 16 4.81 8.57 -13.06
C ILE A 16 5.66 7.30 -13.01
N LYS A 17 6.91 7.46 -12.59
CA LYS A 17 7.82 6.33 -12.42
C LYS A 17 7.52 5.66 -11.09
N MET A 18 7.03 4.43 -11.15
CA MET A 18 6.70 3.65 -9.96
C MET A 18 7.72 2.55 -9.74
N LEU A 19 7.95 2.19 -8.48
CA LEU A 19 8.99 1.24 -8.11
C LEU A 19 8.65 -0.21 -8.47
N SER A 20 7.40 -0.52 -8.76
CA SER A 20 7.01 -1.88 -9.12
C SER A 20 5.80 -1.89 -10.03
N ARG A 21 5.64 -3.01 -10.76
CA ARG A 21 4.44 -3.24 -11.58
C ARG A 21 3.20 -3.40 -10.72
N THR A 22 3.36 -3.95 -9.53
CA THR A 22 2.26 -4.12 -8.58
C THR A 22 1.68 -2.76 -8.20
N GLU A 23 2.54 -1.78 -7.93
CA GLU A 23 2.09 -0.43 -7.64
C GLU A 23 1.38 0.21 -8.84
N ALA A 24 1.92 0.01 -10.05
CA ALA A 24 1.28 0.53 -11.27
C ALA A 24 -0.11 -0.09 -11.48
N ARG A 25 -0.28 -1.37 -11.20
CA ARG A 25 -1.58 -2.03 -11.29
C ARG A 25 -2.57 -1.47 -10.29
N PHE A 26 -2.09 -1.17 -9.09
CA PHE A 26 -2.94 -0.57 -8.07
C PHE A 26 -3.36 0.85 -8.48
N ALA A 27 -2.46 1.64 -9.06
CA ALA A 27 -2.79 2.96 -9.58
C ALA A 27 -3.90 2.87 -10.65
N ALA A 28 -3.78 1.91 -11.57
CA ALA A 28 -4.81 1.69 -12.59
C ALA A 28 -6.16 1.33 -11.96
N TYR A 29 -6.14 0.54 -10.90
CA TYR A 29 -7.36 0.20 -10.15
C TYR A 29 -7.98 1.45 -9.53
N LEU A 30 -7.19 2.32 -8.91
CA LEU A 30 -7.69 3.58 -8.34
C LEU A 30 -8.30 4.48 -9.42
N ASP A 31 -7.71 4.51 -10.61
CA ASP A 31 -8.27 5.25 -11.73
C ASP A 31 -9.63 4.68 -12.15
N ARG A 32 -9.78 3.36 -12.17
CA ARG A 32 -11.07 2.75 -12.48
C ARG A 32 -12.14 3.07 -11.45
N LEU A 33 -11.74 3.22 -10.19
CA LEU A 33 -12.66 3.66 -9.14
C LEU A 33 -13.01 5.15 -9.24
N GLY A 34 -12.26 5.90 -10.02
CA GLY A 34 -12.49 7.32 -10.18
C GLY A 34 -12.12 8.17 -8.97
N VAL A 35 -11.20 7.67 -8.14
CA VAL A 35 -10.78 8.42 -6.95
C VAL A 35 -9.47 9.19 -7.22
N PRO A 36 -9.32 10.39 -6.67
CA PRO A 36 -8.07 11.12 -6.77
C PRO A 36 -7.02 10.49 -5.88
N TRP A 37 -5.84 10.24 -6.46
CA TRP A 37 -4.75 9.62 -5.72
C TRP A 37 -3.42 10.32 -5.99
N GLN A 38 -2.49 10.19 -5.05
CA GLN A 38 -1.12 10.64 -5.19
C GLN A 38 -0.20 9.47 -4.90
N TYR A 39 0.84 9.34 -5.70
CA TYR A 39 1.88 8.32 -5.50
C TYR A 39 3.03 8.94 -4.72
N GLU A 40 3.45 8.29 -3.64
CA GLU A 40 4.53 8.76 -2.76
C GLU A 40 4.36 10.25 -2.44
N PRO A 41 3.23 10.63 -1.82
CA PRO A 41 2.85 12.05 -1.73
C PRO A 41 3.83 12.89 -0.92
N GLU A 42 4.16 12.43 0.29
CA GLU A 42 5.10 13.13 1.17
C GLU A 42 5.54 12.18 2.27
N ALA A 43 6.72 12.42 2.81
CA ALA A 43 7.19 11.65 3.94
C ALA A 43 6.59 12.20 5.23
N PHE A 44 6.18 11.30 6.10
CA PHE A 44 5.71 11.64 7.45
C PHE A 44 6.80 11.34 8.45
N ALA A 45 6.89 12.12 9.51
CA ALA A 45 7.91 11.93 10.52
C ALA A 45 7.31 11.98 11.91
N SER A 46 7.85 11.15 12.80
CA SER A 46 7.53 11.17 14.21
C SER A 46 8.81 10.83 14.98
N ARG A 47 8.72 10.78 16.31
CA ARG A 47 9.85 10.31 17.11
C ARG A 47 10.25 8.88 16.75
N ASP A 48 9.34 8.12 16.16
CA ASP A 48 9.56 6.72 15.81
C ASP A 48 10.18 6.53 14.43
N GLY A 49 10.45 7.61 13.71
CA GLY A 49 11.10 7.55 12.40
C GLY A 49 10.35 8.29 11.31
N GLN A 50 10.69 7.96 10.08
CA GLN A 50 10.07 8.54 8.89
C GLN A 50 9.40 7.45 8.06
N TYR A 51 8.34 7.83 7.36
CA TYR A 51 7.61 6.91 6.50
C TYR A 51 7.09 7.63 5.26
N LEU A 52 7.37 7.07 4.09
CA LEU A 52 6.81 7.54 2.81
C LEU A 52 5.82 6.49 2.32
N PRO A 53 4.50 6.78 2.37
CA PRO A 53 3.51 5.82 1.91
C PRO A 53 3.52 5.66 0.40
N ASP A 54 3.03 4.51 -0.10
CA ASP A 54 2.94 4.28 -1.54
C ASP A 54 1.88 5.17 -2.18
N PHE A 55 0.69 5.23 -1.59
CA PHE A 55 -0.41 6.03 -2.13
C PHE A 55 -1.16 6.76 -1.05
N MET A 56 -1.76 7.88 -1.42
CA MET A 56 -2.73 8.57 -0.59
C MET A 56 -3.93 8.99 -1.43
N VAL A 57 -5.12 8.75 -0.91
CA VAL A 57 -6.37 9.19 -1.53
C VAL A 57 -6.99 10.24 -0.62
N SER A 58 -7.26 11.42 -1.17
CA SER A 58 -7.92 12.51 -0.45
C SER A 58 -9.11 12.98 -1.26
N ALA A 59 -10.27 13.04 -0.64
CA ALA A 59 -11.49 13.44 -1.33
C ALA A 59 -12.35 14.28 -0.40
N GLY A 60 -12.57 15.54 -0.77
CA GLY A 60 -13.41 16.45 -0.01
C GLY A 60 -12.94 16.62 1.43
N ASN A 61 -13.89 16.55 2.36
CA ASN A 61 -13.62 16.68 3.79
C ASN A 61 -13.45 15.33 4.50
N ALA A 62 -13.47 14.23 3.76
CA ALA A 62 -13.28 12.92 4.35
C ALA A 62 -11.84 12.74 4.82
N PRO A 63 -11.59 11.93 5.85
CA PRO A 63 -10.23 11.62 6.26
C PRO A 63 -9.45 10.99 5.10
N PRO A 64 -8.17 11.32 4.93
CA PRO A 64 -7.38 10.71 3.88
C PRO A 64 -7.17 9.23 4.12
N ILE A 65 -7.05 8.49 3.02
CA ILE A 65 -6.76 7.06 3.04
C ILE A 65 -5.30 6.89 2.60
N VAL A 66 -4.51 6.28 3.46
CA VAL A 66 -3.09 6.03 3.20
C VAL A 66 -2.92 4.54 2.93
N ILE A 67 -2.26 4.22 1.82
CA ILE A 67 -2.24 2.86 1.31
C ILE A 67 -0.81 2.39 1.09
N GLU A 68 -0.53 1.18 1.57
CA GLU A 68 0.71 0.47 1.34
C GLU A 68 0.39 -0.76 0.49
N VAL A 69 1.13 -0.95 -0.61
CA VAL A 69 0.91 -2.05 -1.54
C VAL A 69 2.01 -3.10 -1.35
N LYS A 70 1.62 -4.34 -1.09
CA LYS A 70 2.56 -5.44 -0.87
C LYS A 70 2.21 -6.65 -1.73
N PRO A 71 3.21 -7.42 -2.20
CA PRO A 71 2.92 -8.69 -2.84
C PRO A 71 2.50 -9.73 -1.80
N TRP A 72 1.62 -10.65 -2.18
CA TRP A 72 1.24 -11.76 -1.33
C TRP A 72 2.29 -12.86 -1.46
N THR A 73 3.15 -13.01 -0.47
CA THR A 73 4.23 -14.00 -0.48
C THR A 73 4.14 -15.01 0.68
N ALA A 74 3.02 -15.03 1.39
CA ALA A 74 2.87 -15.89 2.56
C ALA A 74 3.04 -17.38 2.25
N ARG A 75 2.68 -17.79 1.03
CA ARG A 75 2.80 -19.18 0.61
C ARG A 75 4.25 -19.63 0.58
N ASP A 76 5.14 -18.76 0.11
CA ASP A 76 6.54 -19.10 -0.12
C ASP A 76 7.43 -18.77 1.07
N ASP A 77 7.08 -17.75 1.83
CA ASP A 77 7.87 -17.28 2.96
C ASP A 77 6.96 -16.69 4.05
N PRO A 78 6.27 -17.55 4.82
CA PRO A 78 5.30 -17.08 5.82
C PRO A 78 5.91 -16.16 6.88
N ASP A 79 7.09 -16.50 7.40
CA ASP A 79 7.72 -15.71 8.45
C ASP A 79 8.20 -14.36 7.94
N GLY A 80 8.81 -14.33 6.76
CA GLY A 80 9.25 -13.10 6.14
C GLY A 80 8.07 -12.21 5.75
N PHE A 81 6.98 -12.81 5.29
CA PHE A 81 5.77 -12.07 4.97
C PHE A 81 5.21 -11.40 6.22
N LEU A 82 5.08 -12.15 7.32
CA LEU A 82 4.56 -11.60 8.57
C LEU A 82 5.41 -10.44 9.07
N ALA A 83 6.73 -10.59 9.06
CA ALA A 83 7.64 -9.53 9.47
C ALA A 83 7.47 -8.27 8.61
N THR A 84 7.31 -8.45 7.30
CA THR A 84 7.11 -7.33 6.36
C THR A 84 5.81 -6.61 6.67
N VAL A 85 4.73 -7.36 6.93
CA VAL A 85 3.42 -6.78 7.25
C VAL A 85 3.47 -6.01 8.56
N GLU A 86 4.06 -6.58 9.58
CA GLU A 86 4.18 -5.92 10.88
C GLU A 86 4.97 -4.61 10.77
N THR A 87 6.06 -4.61 10.01
CA THR A 87 6.83 -3.40 9.76
C THR A 87 5.99 -2.35 9.03
N ALA A 88 5.23 -2.77 8.02
CA ALA A 88 4.36 -1.84 7.29
C ALA A 88 3.32 -1.22 8.22
N MET A 89 2.70 -2.03 9.07
CA MET A 89 1.69 -1.53 10.01
C MET A 89 2.28 -0.52 11.00
N GLU A 90 3.47 -0.81 11.54
CA GLU A 90 4.15 0.11 12.44
C GLU A 90 4.48 1.43 11.75
N ARG A 91 5.00 1.37 10.54
CA ARG A 91 5.37 2.57 9.79
C ARG A 91 4.16 3.41 9.43
N MET A 92 3.07 2.76 9.03
CA MET A 92 1.86 3.48 8.69
C MET A 92 1.28 4.23 9.89
N GLU A 93 1.46 3.71 11.10
CA GLU A 93 1.02 4.42 12.30
C GLU A 93 1.74 5.77 12.50
N ILE A 94 2.90 5.96 11.88
CA ILE A 94 3.60 7.24 11.91
C ILE A 94 2.72 8.35 11.32
N VAL A 95 1.88 8.02 10.33
CA VAL A 95 0.99 8.98 9.70
C VAL A 95 0.02 9.58 10.71
N ARG A 96 -0.41 8.82 11.71
CA ARG A 96 -1.38 9.31 12.70
C ARG A 96 -0.86 10.45 13.55
N ALA A 97 0.44 10.60 13.68
CA ALA A 97 1.02 11.74 14.38
C ALA A 97 0.64 13.06 13.71
N SER A 98 0.54 13.05 12.38
CA SER A 98 0.17 14.24 11.60
C SER A 98 -1.30 14.25 11.22
N ILE A 99 -1.91 13.10 10.99
CA ILE A 99 -3.30 12.96 10.55
C ILE A 99 -3.99 11.92 11.44
N PRO A 100 -4.49 12.32 12.61
CA PRO A 100 -5.01 11.36 13.59
C PRO A 100 -6.19 10.51 13.11
N ASP A 101 -6.99 11.01 12.18
CA ASP A 101 -8.15 10.31 11.67
C ASP A 101 -7.92 9.64 10.31
N ALA A 102 -6.67 9.56 9.85
CA ALA A 102 -6.36 8.87 8.61
C ALA A 102 -6.80 7.40 8.66
N VAL A 103 -7.29 6.91 7.52
CA VAL A 103 -7.60 5.50 7.34
C VAL A 103 -6.36 4.85 6.73
N LEU A 104 -5.87 3.78 7.34
CA LEU A 104 -4.64 3.09 6.90
C LEU A 104 -5.01 1.74 6.30
N ILE A 105 -4.49 1.44 5.11
CA ILE A 105 -4.82 0.20 4.41
C ILE A 105 -3.54 -0.43 3.88
N VAL A 106 -3.36 -1.73 4.13
CA VAL A 106 -2.33 -2.53 3.46
C VAL A 106 -3.05 -3.47 2.50
N VAL A 107 -2.77 -3.35 1.21
CA VAL A 107 -3.36 -4.19 0.18
C VAL A 107 -2.32 -5.18 -0.35
N PHE A 108 -2.78 -6.36 -0.73
CA PHE A 108 -1.87 -7.43 -1.19
C PHE A 108 -2.28 -7.90 -2.56
N SER A 109 -1.33 -7.95 -3.50
CA SER A 109 -1.58 -8.56 -4.80
C SER A 109 -1.68 -10.08 -4.61
N GLY A 110 -2.74 -10.68 -5.13
CA GLY A 110 -2.93 -12.13 -5.05
C GLY A 110 -3.68 -12.61 -3.82
N SER A 111 -4.16 -11.71 -2.96
CA SER A 111 -4.91 -12.08 -1.76
C SER A 111 -6.33 -11.52 -1.81
N PRO A 112 -7.34 -12.30 -1.40
CA PRO A 112 -8.72 -11.81 -1.35
C PRO A 112 -8.98 -10.87 -0.17
N CYS A 113 -7.99 -10.66 0.69
CA CYS A 113 -8.14 -9.87 1.90
C CYS A 113 -7.14 -8.72 1.94
N GLN A 114 -7.45 -7.74 2.76
CA GLN A 114 -6.57 -6.61 3.03
C GLN A 114 -6.61 -6.28 4.51
N LEU A 115 -5.69 -5.45 4.97
CA LEU A 115 -5.67 -4.98 6.35
C LEU A 115 -6.15 -3.55 6.39
N LEU A 116 -7.07 -3.28 7.30
CA LEU A 116 -7.68 -1.96 7.46
C LEU A 116 -7.52 -1.49 8.90
N ASN A 117 -7.12 -0.25 9.08
CA ASN A 117 -7.11 0.40 10.39
C ASN A 117 -7.83 1.74 10.27
N ASN A 118 -8.99 1.83 10.89
CA ASN A 118 -9.79 3.05 10.93
C ASN A 118 -9.87 3.54 12.38
N ARG A 119 -8.76 4.09 12.88
CA ARG A 119 -8.58 4.68 14.21
C ARG A 119 -8.41 3.69 15.35
N ALA A 120 -8.93 2.48 15.27
CA ALA A 120 -8.95 1.56 16.41
C ALA A 120 -7.78 0.57 16.34
N ARG A 121 -7.92 -0.45 15.54
CA ARG A 121 -6.95 -1.52 15.44
C ARG A 121 -6.97 -2.09 14.03
N TRP A 122 -5.93 -2.84 13.71
CA TRP A 122 -5.86 -3.48 12.42
C TRP A 122 -6.84 -4.65 12.35
N GLU A 123 -7.58 -4.72 11.25
CA GLU A 123 -8.56 -5.76 10.99
C GLU A 123 -8.33 -6.34 9.61
N ILE A 124 -8.55 -7.64 9.48
CA ILE A 124 -8.53 -8.29 8.17
C ILE A 124 -9.92 -8.13 7.57
N VAL A 125 -9.99 -7.55 6.39
CA VAL A 125 -11.26 -7.30 5.70
C VAL A 125 -11.18 -7.81 4.26
N PRO A 126 -12.32 -8.06 3.59
CA PRO A 126 -12.29 -8.42 2.17
C PRO A 126 -11.65 -7.33 1.33
N GLY A 127 -10.95 -7.76 0.28
CA GLY A 127 -10.35 -6.86 -0.69
C GLY A 127 -10.85 -7.18 -2.09
N ASP A 128 -10.52 -6.32 -3.04
CA ASP A 128 -10.87 -6.51 -4.44
C ASP A 128 -9.73 -7.18 -5.19
N ASP A 129 -10.05 -7.85 -6.27
CA ASP A 129 -9.07 -8.56 -7.13
C ASP A 129 -8.39 -7.59 -8.09
N TRP A 130 -7.91 -6.47 -7.59
CA TRP A 130 -7.35 -5.41 -8.44
C TRP A 130 -6.15 -5.84 -9.26
N TRP A 131 -5.46 -6.92 -8.86
CA TRP A 131 -4.26 -7.40 -9.53
C TRP A 131 -4.57 -8.33 -10.71
N THR A 132 -5.79 -8.85 -10.84
CA THR A 132 -6.14 -9.87 -11.82
C THR A 132 -6.58 -9.31 -13.16
N GLU A 133 -7.13 -8.12 -13.20
CA GLU A 133 -7.59 -7.56 -14.44
C GLU A 133 -6.43 -7.06 -15.27
N GLY A 134 -6.60 -7.08 -16.56
CA GLY A 134 -5.59 -6.65 -17.53
C GLY A 134 -5.28 -5.18 -17.39
N THR A 135 -4.92 -4.85 -16.26
CA THR A 135 -4.70 -3.58 -15.85
C THR A 135 -3.51 -3.01 -16.45
N ALA A 136 -3.13 -2.21 -16.68
CA ALA A 136 -1.89 -1.75 -17.18
C ALA A 136 -1.65 -2.28 -18.57
N ALA A 137 -2.69 -2.52 -19.18
CA ALA A 137 -2.54 -2.78 -20.59
C ALA A 137 -1.83 -1.61 -21.26
#